data_e5717dd5ecc60839e4b745d3e2ad2d28
#
_entry.id   e5717dd5ecc60839e4b745d3e2ad2d28
#
_cell.length_a   1.000
_cell.length_b   1.000
_cell.length_c   1.000
_cell.angle_alpha   90.00
_cell.angle_beta   90.00
_cell.angle_gamma   90.00
#
_symmetry.space_group_name_H-M   'P 1'
#
loop_
_entity.id
_entity.type
_entity.pdbx_description
1 polymer ?
#
loop_
_entity_poly.entity_id
_entity_poly.type
_entity_poly.pdbx_seq_one_letter_code
_entity_poly.pdbx_strand_id
1 'polypeptide(L)'
;MRVLELTQENKKNVLDELIKRSPNHYGEYEAIVADIVENIKENGDKALFEYTAKFDKFELNADNIRVTEAEIEEAYASISPEYIEVMKEAFQNIKAYHEMQVRNSWFSTKPDGSILGQRITPIAKVGVYVPGGKAAYPSSTLMNIVPALVAGCERIVMVTPPNSEGKVNAGTLAAAKIAGVKEIYKCGGAQAIASLAYGTESVPKVDKIVGPGNIFVALAKRAVYGYVSIDSIAGPSEILILADETANPRFVAADLLSQCEHDEMASGILITTSKELADKVVKEVDGFVAAAPRKAILEKSLSNYGYILVANSMEDAIEAANDIASEHLEIITKNPFETMTKIKNAGAIFLGEYSSEPLGDYFAGPNHVLPTNGTAKFFSPLSVDDFIKKSSVINFSYDALKAVHEKIELFAEKEGLYAHANSIKVRFENE
;
A
#
# COMPACT_ATOMS: atom_id res chain seq x y z
N MET A 1 18.05 14.35 -16.08
CA MET A 1 16.88 15.01 -15.44
C MET A 1 16.56 16.34 -16.11
N ARG A 2 15.31 16.78 -16.09
CA ARG A 2 14.87 18.07 -16.64
C ARG A 2 14.87 19.15 -15.57
N VAL A 3 15.67 20.19 -15.72
CA VAL A 3 15.74 21.34 -14.80
C VAL A 3 14.81 22.44 -15.29
N LEU A 4 13.83 22.82 -14.49
CA LEU A 4 12.77 23.78 -14.83
C LEU A 4 12.60 24.81 -13.70
N GLU A 5 12.21 26.03 -14.03
CA GLU A 5 11.70 26.96 -13.03
C GLU A 5 10.31 26.49 -12.56
N LEU A 6 10.03 26.59 -11.27
CA LEU A 6 8.72 26.27 -10.72
C LEU A 6 7.73 27.40 -11.02
N THR A 7 7.11 27.31 -12.20
CA THR A 7 5.97 28.16 -12.58
C THR A 7 4.68 27.36 -12.49
N GLN A 8 3.52 28.01 -12.50
CA GLN A 8 2.23 27.34 -12.51
C GLN A 8 2.07 26.45 -13.76
N GLU A 9 2.58 26.89 -14.91
CA GLU A 9 2.56 26.10 -16.15
C GLU A 9 3.43 24.85 -16.05
N ASN A 10 4.68 24.98 -15.59
CA ASN A 10 5.58 23.85 -15.44
C ASN A 10 5.07 22.87 -14.38
N LYS A 11 4.53 23.36 -13.24
CA LYS A 11 3.87 22.53 -12.23
C LYS A 11 2.73 21.72 -12.83
N LYS A 12 1.85 22.37 -13.61
CA LYS A 12 0.73 21.69 -14.28
C LYS A 12 1.23 20.61 -15.25
N ASN A 13 2.22 20.93 -16.07
CA ASN A 13 2.77 19.98 -17.05
C ASN A 13 3.37 18.75 -16.35
N VAL A 14 4.11 18.93 -15.23
CA VAL A 14 4.63 17.82 -14.43
C VAL A 14 3.51 16.97 -13.86
N LEU A 15 2.48 17.58 -13.27
CA LEU A 15 1.32 16.86 -12.76
C LEU A 15 0.59 16.07 -13.85
N ASP A 16 0.38 16.65 -15.02
CA ASP A 16 -0.27 15.99 -16.16
C ASP A 16 0.55 14.77 -16.65
N GLU A 17 1.88 14.86 -16.66
CA GLU A 17 2.76 13.72 -17.00
C GLU A 17 2.72 12.63 -15.92
N LEU A 18 2.73 12.99 -14.64
CA LEU A 18 2.65 12.03 -13.55
C LEU A 18 1.32 11.24 -13.55
N ILE A 19 0.20 11.91 -13.84
CA ILE A 19 -1.12 11.29 -13.92
C ILE A 19 -1.19 10.22 -15.01
N LYS A 20 -0.49 10.40 -16.14
CA LYS A 20 -0.46 9.43 -17.25
C LYS A 20 0.09 8.07 -16.84
N ARG A 21 0.85 7.97 -15.73
CA ARG A 21 1.36 6.72 -15.17
C ARG A 21 0.32 5.96 -14.34
N SER A 22 -0.83 6.57 -14.10
CA SER A 22 -1.90 5.95 -13.29
C SER A 22 -2.46 4.70 -13.99
N PRO A 23 -2.72 3.61 -13.25
CA PRO A 23 -3.41 2.43 -13.76
C PRO A 23 -4.76 2.71 -14.45
N ASN A 24 -5.33 3.88 -14.25
CA ASN A 24 -6.58 4.31 -14.89
C ASN A 24 -6.45 4.62 -16.40
N HIS A 25 -5.24 4.63 -16.95
CA HIS A 25 -4.98 4.91 -18.37
C HIS A 25 -4.63 3.67 -19.22
N TYR A 26 -4.76 2.47 -18.66
CA TYR A 26 -4.38 1.22 -19.32
C TYR A 26 -5.57 0.38 -19.77
N GLY A 27 -6.54 1.01 -20.48
CA GLY A 27 -7.79 0.38 -20.91
C GLY A 27 -7.63 -0.91 -21.73
N GLU A 28 -6.52 -1.08 -22.46
CA GLU A 28 -6.22 -2.30 -23.22
C GLU A 28 -5.98 -3.52 -22.31
N TYR A 29 -5.45 -3.32 -21.09
CA TYR A 29 -5.23 -4.39 -20.12
C TYR A 29 -6.49 -4.71 -19.30
N GLU A 30 -7.45 -3.79 -19.24
CA GLU A 30 -8.69 -3.98 -18.47
C GLU A 30 -9.53 -5.15 -18.99
N ALA A 31 -9.67 -5.26 -20.31
CA ALA A 31 -10.41 -6.36 -20.92
C ALA A 31 -9.74 -7.71 -20.63
N ILE A 32 -8.41 -7.78 -20.74
CA ILE A 32 -7.65 -9.01 -20.44
C ILE A 32 -7.84 -9.41 -18.97
N VAL A 33 -7.78 -8.44 -18.06
CA VAL A 33 -7.95 -8.71 -16.62
C VAL A 33 -9.38 -9.10 -16.30
N ALA A 34 -10.38 -8.46 -16.91
CA ALA A 34 -11.78 -8.83 -16.73
C ALA A 34 -12.05 -10.27 -17.15
N ASP A 35 -11.53 -10.70 -18.30
CA ASP A 35 -11.62 -12.07 -18.78
C ASP A 35 -10.97 -13.07 -17.81
N ILE A 36 -9.79 -12.75 -17.29
CA ILE A 36 -9.10 -13.60 -16.29
C ILE A 36 -9.94 -13.71 -15.02
N VAL A 37 -10.43 -12.59 -14.51
CA VAL A 37 -11.22 -12.54 -13.26
C VAL A 37 -12.51 -13.37 -13.40
N GLU A 38 -13.24 -13.20 -14.49
CA GLU A 38 -14.48 -13.96 -14.70
C GLU A 38 -14.22 -15.45 -14.92
N ASN A 39 -13.16 -15.81 -15.68
CA ASN A 39 -12.79 -17.19 -15.88
C ASN A 39 -12.40 -17.91 -14.57
N ILE A 40 -11.64 -17.22 -13.67
CA ILE A 40 -11.35 -17.79 -12.34
C ILE A 40 -12.62 -17.98 -11.53
N LYS A 41 -13.51 -17.01 -11.54
CA LYS A 41 -14.78 -17.08 -10.80
C LYS A 41 -15.67 -18.24 -11.27
N GLU A 42 -15.70 -18.55 -12.57
CA GLU A 42 -16.51 -19.60 -13.15
C GLU A 42 -15.86 -20.99 -13.07
N ASN A 43 -14.54 -21.07 -13.26
CA ASN A 43 -13.82 -22.32 -13.49
C ASN A 43 -12.78 -22.68 -12.41
N GLY A 44 -12.66 -21.87 -11.35
CA GLY A 44 -11.84 -22.18 -10.16
C GLY A 44 -10.41 -22.60 -10.46
N ASP A 45 -9.98 -23.69 -9.85
CA ASP A 45 -8.63 -24.23 -9.97
C ASP A 45 -8.23 -24.53 -11.42
N LYS A 46 -9.15 -24.98 -12.25
CA LYS A 46 -8.86 -25.27 -13.66
C LYS A 46 -8.31 -24.03 -14.37
N ALA A 47 -8.99 -22.91 -14.25
CA ALA A 47 -8.54 -21.65 -14.86
C ALA A 47 -7.24 -21.14 -14.21
N LEU A 48 -7.09 -21.29 -12.88
CA LEU A 48 -5.90 -20.90 -12.15
C LEU A 48 -4.65 -21.64 -12.65
N PHE A 49 -4.75 -22.96 -12.84
CA PHE A 49 -3.65 -23.78 -13.32
C PHE A 49 -3.30 -23.47 -14.78
N GLU A 50 -4.29 -23.29 -15.65
CA GLU A 50 -4.10 -22.88 -17.04
C GLU A 50 -3.36 -21.53 -17.15
N TYR A 51 -3.75 -20.52 -16.36
CA TYR A 51 -3.07 -19.23 -16.37
C TYR A 51 -1.67 -19.28 -15.77
N THR A 52 -1.42 -20.06 -14.74
CA THR A 52 -0.07 -20.21 -14.17
C THR A 52 0.85 -20.93 -15.16
N ALA A 53 0.39 -21.99 -15.83
CA ALA A 53 1.15 -22.63 -16.90
C ALA A 53 1.47 -21.64 -18.04
N LYS A 54 0.51 -20.81 -18.41
CA LYS A 54 0.67 -19.82 -19.49
C LYS A 54 1.65 -18.69 -19.13
N PHE A 55 1.55 -18.11 -17.93
CA PHE A 55 2.27 -16.91 -17.55
C PHE A 55 3.56 -17.20 -16.78
N ASP A 56 3.51 -18.13 -15.82
CA ASP A 56 4.63 -18.46 -14.95
C ASP A 56 5.47 -19.66 -15.49
N LYS A 57 4.98 -20.33 -16.57
CA LYS A 57 5.64 -21.47 -17.22
C LYS A 57 5.83 -22.68 -16.31
N PHE A 58 4.92 -22.87 -15.36
CA PHE A 58 4.90 -23.98 -14.44
C PHE A 58 3.51 -24.62 -14.37
N GLU A 59 3.45 -25.97 -14.45
CA GLU A 59 2.21 -26.71 -14.37
C GLU A 59 1.81 -26.95 -12.91
N LEU A 60 0.81 -26.20 -12.46
CA LEU A 60 0.17 -26.38 -11.16
C LEU A 60 -0.90 -27.46 -11.21
N ASN A 61 -1.10 -28.09 -10.07
CA ASN A 61 -2.23 -28.96 -9.75
C ASN A 61 -2.56 -28.85 -8.24
N ALA A 62 -3.60 -29.54 -7.79
CA ALA A 62 -4.05 -29.51 -6.40
C ALA A 62 -2.99 -29.97 -5.39
N ASP A 63 -2.07 -30.87 -5.80
CA ASP A 63 -1.04 -31.42 -4.92
C ASP A 63 0.18 -30.51 -4.75
N ASN A 64 0.47 -29.65 -5.75
CA ASN A 64 1.69 -28.84 -5.77
C ASN A 64 1.48 -27.33 -5.67
N ILE A 65 0.23 -26.84 -5.68
CA ILE A 65 -0.07 -25.41 -5.56
C ILE A 65 0.31 -24.84 -4.21
N ARG A 66 0.13 -25.61 -3.14
CA ARG A 66 0.47 -25.15 -1.78
C ARG A 66 1.95 -25.37 -1.51
N VAL A 67 2.61 -24.35 -0.98
CA VAL A 67 3.99 -24.48 -0.48
C VAL A 67 3.98 -25.38 0.76
N THR A 68 4.81 -26.39 0.75
CA THR A 68 4.96 -27.35 1.86
C THR A 68 5.84 -26.79 2.97
N GLU A 69 5.70 -27.33 4.19
CA GLU A 69 6.57 -26.96 5.30
C GLU A 69 8.04 -27.30 5.01
N ALA A 70 8.28 -28.40 4.29
CA ALA A 70 9.63 -28.80 3.86
C ALA A 70 10.26 -27.75 2.91
N GLU A 71 9.50 -27.19 1.96
CA GLU A 71 9.99 -26.11 1.09
C GLU A 71 10.30 -24.85 1.87
N ILE A 72 9.50 -24.51 2.89
CA ILE A 72 9.76 -23.36 3.76
C ILE A 72 11.04 -23.57 4.57
N GLU A 73 11.26 -24.78 5.13
CA GLU A 73 12.47 -25.11 5.89
C GLU A 73 13.71 -25.12 4.98
N GLU A 74 13.64 -25.72 3.78
CA GLU A 74 14.72 -25.70 2.80
C GLU A 74 15.10 -24.28 2.42
N ALA A 75 14.10 -23.44 2.09
CA ALA A 75 14.30 -22.05 1.76
C ALA A 75 14.99 -21.27 2.90
N TYR A 76 14.47 -21.42 4.13
CA TYR A 76 15.04 -20.77 5.30
C TYR A 76 16.49 -21.20 5.58
N ALA A 77 16.80 -22.47 5.43
CA ALA A 77 18.15 -23.01 5.62
C ALA A 77 19.13 -22.56 4.52
N SER A 78 18.64 -22.18 3.34
CA SER A 78 19.46 -21.71 2.22
C SER A 78 19.89 -20.24 2.36
N ILE A 79 19.26 -19.47 3.23
CA ILE A 79 19.58 -18.07 3.47
C ILE A 79 20.72 -17.96 4.50
N SER A 80 21.64 -17.01 4.30
CA SER A 80 22.73 -16.79 5.24
C SER A 80 22.20 -16.43 6.65
N PRO A 81 22.79 -16.96 7.72
CA PRO A 81 22.37 -16.64 9.08
C PRO A 81 22.37 -15.14 9.37
N GLU A 82 23.33 -14.40 8.85
CA GLU A 82 23.40 -12.95 8.98
C GLU A 82 22.16 -12.27 8.38
N TYR A 83 21.73 -12.65 7.18
CA TYR A 83 20.56 -12.06 6.55
C TYR A 83 19.26 -12.45 7.26
N ILE A 84 19.19 -13.66 7.83
CA ILE A 84 18.08 -14.07 8.69
C ILE A 84 17.96 -13.15 9.92
N GLU A 85 19.08 -12.85 10.60
CA GLU A 85 19.06 -11.95 11.75
C GLU A 85 18.64 -10.52 11.37
N VAL A 86 19.10 -9.99 10.23
CA VAL A 86 18.66 -8.70 9.71
C VAL A 86 17.15 -8.69 9.45
N MET A 87 16.60 -9.74 8.83
CA MET A 87 15.15 -9.84 8.59
C MET A 87 14.36 -9.94 9.92
N LYS A 88 14.87 -10.63 10.92
CA LYS A 88 14.23 -10.69 12.24
C LYS A 88 14.22 -9.34 12.95
N GLU A 89 15.32 -8.58 12.84
CA GLU A 89 15.40 -7.25 13.43
C GLU A 89 14.42 -6.29 12.72
N ALA A 90 14.39 -6.32 11.38
CA ALA A 90 13.42 -5.56 10.59
C ALA A 90 11.96 -5.94 10.98
N PHE A 91 11.66 -7.24 11.12
CA PHE A 91 10.36 -7.70 11.61
C PHE A 91 10.00 -7.10 12.97
N GLN A 92 10.93 -7.06 13.91
CA GLN A 92 10.69 -6.48 15.25
C GLN A 92 10.43 -4.97 15.17
N ASN A 93 11.20 -4.23 14.36
CA ASN A 93 11.01 -2.81 14.16
C ASN A 93 9.63 -2.50 13.55
N ILE A 94 9.24 -3.24 12.49
CA ILE A 94 7.93 -3.09 11.85
C ILE A 94 6.82 -3.43 12.86
N LYS A 95 6.97 -4.50 13.61
CA LYS A 95 6.00 -4.91 14.63
C LYS A 95 5.82 -3.85 15.72
N ALA A 96 6.93 -3.37 16.28
CA ALA A 96 6.90 -2.36 17.34
C ALA A 96 6.23 -1.06 16.87
N TYR A 97 6.49 -0.63 15.63
CA TYR A 97 5.83 0.55 15.05
C TYR A 97 4.32 0.34 14.91
N HIS A 98 3.90 -0.81 14.36
CA HIS A 98 2.47 -1.08 14.15
C HIS A 98 1.72 -1.35 15.46
N GLU A 99 2.36 -1.86 16.50
CA GLU A 99 1.75 -2.01 17.83
C GLU A 99 1.28 -0.67 18.42
N MET A 100 1.94 0.44 18.08
CA MET A 100 1.50 1.78 18.49
C MET A 100 0.20 2.24 17.79
N GLN A 101 -0.20 1.58 16.71
CA GLN A 101 -1.42 1.91 15.95
C GLN A 101 -2.66 1.15 16.45
N VAL A 102 -2.51 0.21 17.38
CA VAL A 102 -3.62 -0.61 17.88
C VAL A 102 -4.67 0.26 18.56
N ARG A 103 -5.93 0.09 18.17
CA ARG A 103 -7.07 0.80 18.71
C ARG A 103 -7.95 -0.11 19.55
N ASN A 104 -8.48 0.43 20.64
CA ASN A 104 -9.42 -0.28 21.51
C ASN A 104 -10.87 0.10 21.21
N SER A 105 -11.79 -0.85 21.43
CA SER A 105 -13.23 -0.57 21.49
C SER A 105 -13.51 0.40 22.62
N TRP A 106 -14.51 1.26 22.45
CA TRP A 106 -14.90 2.21 23.50
C TRP A 106 -16.42 2.29 23.65
N PHE A 107 -16.87 2.60 24.84
CA PHE A 107 -18.27 2.79 25.22
C PHE A 107 -18.39 4.05 26.09
N SER A 108 -19.45 4.82 25.86
CA SER A 108 -19.78 6.02 26.63
C SER A 108 -21.21 5.91 27.13
N THR A 109 -21.39 6.06 28.43
CA THR A 109 -22.70 6.06 29.09
C THR A 109 -23.18 7.51 29.23
N LYS A 110 -24.41 7.77 28.83
CA LYS A 110 -25.07 9.07 29.00
C LYS A 110 -25.82 9.14 30.34
N PRO A 111 -26.20 10.37 30.84
CA PRO A 111 -26.97 10.54 32.06
C PRO A 111 -28.31 9.82 32.07
N ASP A 112 -28.92 9.59 30.90
CA ASP A 112 -30.18 8.86 30.72
C ASP A 112 -30.01 7.34 30.73
N GLY A 113 -28.79 6.83 30.99
CA GLY A 113 -28.48 5.41 31.02
C GLY A 113 -28.25 4.79 29.65
N SER A 114 -28.37 5.53 28.54
CA SER A 114 -28.04 5.01 27.23
C SER A 114 -26.54 4.84 27.04
N ILE A 115 -26.13 3.80 26.27
CA ILE A 115 -24.74 3.51 25.96
C ILE A 115 -24.55 3.63 24.46
N LEU A 116 -23.57 4.44 24.07
CA LEU A 116 -23.08 4.50 22.69
C LEU A 116 -21.62 4.05 22.68
N GLY A 117 -21.25 3.30 21.65
CA GLY A 117 -19.88 2.83 21.56
C GLY A 117 -19.46 2.47 20.15
N GLN A 118 -18.22 2.10 20.04
CA GLN A 118 -17.65 1.56 18.82
C GLN A 118 -16.88 0.29 19.17
N ARG A 119 -17.31 -0.84 18.57
CA ARG A 119 -16.61 -2.10 18.67
C ARG A 119 -15.61 -2.21 17.53
N ILE A 120 -14.36 -2.44 17.86
CA ILE A 120 -13.27 -2.68 16.92
C ILE A 120 -12.98 -4.17 16.88
N THR A 121 -12.97 -4.75 15.68
CA THR A 121 -12.67 -6.16 15.46
C THR A 121 -11.75 -6.33 14.25
N PRO A 122 -10.82 -7.28 14.27
CA PRO A 122 -9.99 -7.57 13.11
C PRO A 122 -10.82 -8.10 11.93
N ILE A 123 -10.27 -7.96 10.72
CA ILE A 123 -10.72 -8.69 9.54
C ILE A 123 -10.31 -10.15 9.72
N ALA A 124 -11.24 -11.10 9.50
CA ALA A 124 -10.98 -12.50 9.81
C ALA A 124 -9.95 -13.13 8.85
N LYS A 125 -10.07 -12.86 7.54
CA LYS A 125 -9.25 -13.51 6.51
C LYS A 125 -8.59 -12.48 5.61
N VAL A 126 -7.27 -12.50 5.55
CA VAL A 126 -6.47 -11.56 4.76
C VAL A 126 -5.64 -12.33 3.73
N GLY A 127 -5.70 -11.89 2.48
CA GLY A 127 -4.82 -12.32 1.40
C GLY A 127 -3.66 -11.35 1.23
N VAL A 128 -2.45 -11.87 1.22
CA VAL A 128 -1.23 -11.10 0.98
C VAL A 128 -0.65 -11.51 -0.36
N TYR A 129 -0.62 -10.60 -1.30
CA TYR A 129 0.06 -10.78 -2.58
C TYR A 129 1.52 -10.33 -2.47
N VAL A 130 2.45 -11.22 -2.77
CA VAL A 130 3.88 -10.90 -2.84
C VAL A 130 4.35 -11.09 -4.28
N PRO A 131 4.91 -10.06 -4.93
CA PRO A 131 5.40 -10.19 -6.30
C PRO A 131 6.53 -11.22 -6.39
N GLY A 132 6.57 -11.92 -7.52
CA GLY A 132 7.72 -12.71 -7.95
C GLY A 132 8.45 -12.02 -9.11
N GLY A 133 9.42 -12.69 -9.69
CA GLY A 133 10.16 -12.22 -10.86
C GLY A 133 11.64 -11.99 -10.61
N LYS A 134 12.21 -10.93 -11.24
CA LYS A 134 13.67 -10.68 -11.22
C LYS A 134 14.23 -10.26 -9.86
N ALA A 135 13.39 -9.73 -8.96
CA ALA A 135 13.78 -9.33 -7.62
C ALA A 135 12.98 -10.11 -6.57
N ALA A 136 13.63 -10.42 -5.45
CA ALA A 136 12.98 -10.93 -4.25
C ALA A 136 12.48 -9.74 -3.41
N TYR A 137 11.32 -9.88 -2.79
CA TYR A 137 10.76 -8.83 -1.94
C TYR A 137 10.43 -9.34 -0.53
N PRO A 138 11.42 -9.84 0.25
CA PRO A 138 11.18 -10.25 1.62
C PRO A 138 10.70 -9.10 2.51
N SER A 139 11.14 -7.86 2.27
CA SER A 139 10.64 -6.67 2.95
C SER A 139 9.15 -6.47 2.73
N SER A 140 8.66 -6.56 1.48
CA SER A 140 7.23 -6.46 1.17
C SER A 140 6.42 -7.60 1.81
N THR A 141 7.02 -8.79 1.97
CA THR A 141 6.38 -9.87 2.73
C THR A 141 6.13 -9.46 4.18
N LEU A 142 7.14 -8.92 4.86
CA LEU A 142 7.02 -8.44 6.24
C LEU A 142 6.05 -7.26 6.34
N MET A 143 6.18 -6.26 5.48
CA MET A 143 5.37 -5.03 5.49
C MET A 143 3.87 -5.29 5.28
N ASN A 144 3.49 -6.33 4.53
CA ASN A 144 2.08 -6.68 4.33
C ASN A 144 1.54 -7.61 5.42
N ILE A 145 2.37 -8.51 5.97
CA ILE A 145 1.93 -9.49 6.97
C ILE A 145 1.88 -8.89 8.38
N VAL A 146 2.89 -8.13 8.78
CA VAL A 146 3.04 -7.70 10.18
C VAL A 146 1.88 -6.83 10.67
N PRO A 147 1.37 -5.82 9.96
CA PRO A 147 0.21 -5.05 10.42
C PRO A 147 -1.06 -5.90 10.53
N ALA A 148 -1.23 -6.93 9.68
CA ALA A 148 -2.35 -7.89 9.80
C ALA A 148 -2.23 -8.76 11.05
N LEU A 149 -1.02 -9.20 11.40
CA LEU A 149 -0.75 -9.93 12.65
C LEU A 149 -1.04 -9.07 13.88
N VAL A 150 -0.54 -7.82 13.87
CA VAL A 150 -0.74 -6.87 14.98
C VAL A 150 -2.22 -6.52 15.15
N ALA A 151 -2.97 -6.40 14.05
CA ALA A 151 -4.42 -6.21 14.09
C ALA A 151 -5.18 -7.40 14.70
N GLY A 152 -4.56 -8.59 14.76
CA GLY A 152 -5.17 -9.82 15.26
C GLY A 152 -6.00 -10.56 14.20
N CYS A 153 -5.65 -10.48 12.93
CA CYS A 153 -6.29 -11.25 11.87
C CYS A 153 -6.08 -12.76 12.11
N GLU A 154 -7.19 -13.53 12.04
CA GLU A 154 -7.15 -14.96 12.40
C GLU A 154 -6.48 -15.81 11.32
N ARG A 155 -6.63 -15.44 10.05
CA ARG A 155 -6.08 -16.18 8.92
C ARG A 155 -5.41 -15.25 7.93
N ILE A 156 -4.13 -15.49 7.68
CA ILE A 156 -3.34 -14.78 6.68
C ILE A 156 -2.90 -15.78 5.61
N VAL A 157 -3.33 -15.56 4.39
CA VAL A 157 -3.05 -16.38 3.21
C VAL A 157 -2.13 -15.62 2.29
N MET A 158 -0.97 -16.16 2.00
CA MET A 158 -0.02 -15.54 1.06
C MET A 158 -0.10 -16.21 -0.30
N VAL A 159 -0.08 -15.39 -1.37
CA VAL A 159 0.09 -15.86 -2.74
C VAL A 159 1.32 -15.20 -3.36
N THR A 160 2.10 -15.98 -4.11
CA THR A 160 3.29 -15.51 -4.81
C THR A 160 3.57 -16.42 -5.99
N PRO A 161 3.96 -15.89 -7.16
CA PRO A 161 4.20 -16.74 -8.32
C PRO A 161 5.41 -17.66 -8.10
N PRO A 162 5.35 -18.90 -8.59
CA PRO A 162 6.52 -19.75 -8.68
C PRO A 162 7.42 -19.31 -9.84
N ASN A 163 8.66 -19.78 -9.83
CA ASN A 163 9.52 -19.77 -11.02
C ASN A 163 9.18 -20.95 -11.94
N SER A 164 9.86 -21.07 -13.09
CA SER A 164 9.65 -22.15 -14.05
C SER A 164 9.98 -23.56 -13.51
N GLU A 165 10.64 -23.66 -12.36
CA GLU A 165 10.93 -24.92 -11.67
C GLU A 165 9.89 -25.21 -10.55
N GLY A 166 8.88 -24.36 -10.40
CA GLY A 166 7.85 -24.48 -9.36
C GLY A 166 8.31 -24.05 -7.97
N LYS A 167 9.44 -23.37 -7.87
CA LYS A 167 9.99 -22.88 -6.60
C LYS A 167 9.60 -21.42 -6.34
N VAL A 168 9.28 -21.12 -5.10
CA VAL A 168 9.10 -19.75 -4.61
C VAL A 168 10.47 -19.21 -4.15
N ASN A 169 10.65 -17.89 -4.26
CA ASN A 169 11.89 -17.25 -3.82
C ASN A 169 12.17 -17.54 -2.33
N ALA A 170 13.40 -17.97 -2.04
CA ALA A 170 13.81 -18.39 -0.70
C ALA A 170 13.70 -17.25 0.34
N GLY A 171 14.07 -16.00 -0.02
CA GLY A 171 13.94 -14.84 0.86
C GLY A 171 12.48 -14.54 1.22
N THR A 172 11.56 -14.66 0.26
CA THR A 172 10.11 -14.50 0.47
C THR A 172 9.59 -15.56 1.46
N LEU A 173 9.96 -16.83 1.29
CA LEU A 173 9.57 -17.91 2.20
C LEU A 173 10.19 -17.75 3.60
N ALA A 174 11.45 -17.31 3.66
CA ALA A 174 12.11 -17.05 4.94
C ALA A 174 11.43 -15.91 5.71
N ALA A 175 11.06 -14.82 5.04
CA ALA A 175 10.32 -13.72 5.64
C ALA A 175 8.91 -14.16 6.11
N ALA A 176 8.19 -14.96 5.31
CA ALA A 176 6.91 -15.51 5.70
C ALA A 176 7.03 -16.43 6.94
N LYS A 177 8.08 -17.25 7.01
CA LYS A 177 8.38 -18.09 8.17
C LYS A 177 8.68 -17.24 9.42
N ILE A 178 9.50 -16.19 9.31
CA ILE A 178 9.79 -15.26 10.40
C ILE A 178 8.50 -14.61 10.92
N ALA A 179 7.61 -14.23 10.00
CA ALA A 179 6.29 -13.66 10.34
C ALA A 179 5.27 -14.72 10.81
N GLY A 180 5.57 -16.01 10.75
CA GLY A 180 4.70 -17.10 11.21
C GLY A 180 3.60 -17.51 10.24
N VAL A 181 3.64 -17.06 8.97
CA VAL A 181 2.66 -17.43 7.95
C VAL A 181 3.07 -18.76 7.29
N LYS A 182 2.14 -19.73 7.33
CA LYS A 182 2.32 -21.09 6.80
C LYS A 182 1.38 -21.43 5.64
N GLU A 183 0.42 -20.57 5.35
CA GLU A 183 -0.55 -20.80 4.29
C GLU A 183 -0.16 -19.99 3.06
N ILE A 184 0.61 -20.63 2.18
CA ILE A 184 1.26 -20.00 1.03
C ILE A 184 0.91 -20.79 -0.23
N TYR A 185 0.47 -20.08 -1.29
CA TYR A 185 0.09 -20.68 -2.57
C TYR A 185 0.94 -20.12 -3.72
N LYS A 186 1.34 -21.02 -4.62
CA LYS A 186 2.22 -20.77 -5.79
C LYS A 186 1.41 -20.23 -6.97
N CYS A 187 0.87 -19.03 -6.84
CA CYS A 187 0.18 -18.37 -7.95
C CYS A 187 0.43 -16.87 -7.93
N GLY A 188 0.51 -16.26 -9.10
CA GLY A 188 0.80 -14.85 -9.30
C GLY A 188 -0.23 -14.15 -10.18
N GLY A 189 0.00 -12.88 -10.51
CA GLY A 189 -0.80 -12.11 -11.46
C GLY A 189 -2.26 -11.87 -11.09
N ALA A 190 -3.06 -11.52 -12.09
CA ALA A 190 -4.49 -11.25 -11.94
C ALA A 190 -5.26 -12.49 -11.45
N GLN A 191 -4.85 -13.69 -11.89
CA GLN A 191 -5.49 -14.94 -11.50
C GLN A 191 -5.35 -15.24 -10.00
N ALA A 192 -4.22 -14.88 -9.37
CA ALA A 192 -4.05 -15.01 -7.92
C ALA A 192 -4.96 -14.06 -7.13
N ILE A 193 -5.12 -12.82 -7.59
CA ILE A 193 -6.04 -11.85 -6.99
C ILE A 193 -7.49 -12.33 -7.09
N ALA A 194 -7.90 -12.82 -8.26
CA ALA A 194 -9.24 -13.38 -8.47
C ALA A 194 -9.48 -14.61 -7.58
N SER A 195 -8.48 -15.51 -7.46
CA SER A 195 -8.58 -16.69 -6.59
C SER A 195 -8.74 -16.33 -5.13
N LEU A 196 -8.02 -15.33 -4.63
CA LEU A 196 -8.21 -14.81 -3.26
C LEU A 196 -9.59 -14.17 -3.07
N ALA A 197 -10.11 -13.46 -4.09
CA ALA A 197 -11.38 -12.75 -4.00
C ALA A 197 -12.58 -13.67 -3.99
N TYR A 198 -12.61 -14.69 -4.86
CA TYR A 198 -13.76 -15.59 -5.02
C TYR A 198 -13.60 -16.93 -4.30
N GLY A 199 -12.37 -17.35 -4.05
CA GLY A 199 -12.02 -18.70 -3.65
C GLY A 199 -11.98 -19.65 -4.84
N THR A 200 -11.15 -20.68 -4.75
CA THR A 200 -11.15 -21.84 -5.65
C THR A 200 -11.18 -23.11 -4.81
N GLU A 201 -11.08 -24.27 -5.41
CA GLU A 201 -11.01 -25.53 -4.67
C GLU A 201 -9.76 -25.61 -3.80
N SER A 202 -8.64 -25.02 -4.26
CA SER A 202 -7.36 -25.02 -3.52
C SER A 202 -7.12 -23.74 -2.73
N VAL A 203 -7.43 -22.57 -3.31
CA VAL A 203 -7.15 -21.25 -2.70
C VAL A 203 -8.35 -20.72 -1.94
N PRO A 204 -8.25 -20.46 -0.63
CA PRO A 204 -9.38 -19.99 0.15
C PRO A 204 -9.75 -18.55 -0.18
N LYS A 205 -11.06 -18.26 -0.17
CA LYS A 205 -11.57 -16.89 -0.22
C LYS A 205 -11.16 -16.11 1.01
N VAL A 206 -10.77 -14.84 0.79
CA VAL A 206 -10.41 -13.88 1.84
C VAL A 206 -11.38 -12.69 1.87
N ASP A 207 -11.25 -11.84 2.91
CA ASP A 207 -12.09 -10.66 3.10
C ASP A 207 -11.37 -9.36 2.69
N LYS A 208 -10.03 -9.38 2.70
CA LYS A 208 -9.18 -8.27 2.24
C LYS A 208 -7.96 -8.80 1.51
N ILE A 209 -7.54 -8.13 0.44
CA ILE A 209 -6.31 -8.41 -0.32
C ILE A 209 -5.39 -7.21 -0.22
N VAL A 210 -4.14 -7.44 0.18
CA VAL A 210 -3.09 -6.42 0.27
C VAL A 210 -1.85 -6.86 -0.50
N GLY A 211 -1.01 -5.93 -0.85
CA GLY A 211 0.28 -6.17 -1.49
C GLY A 211 0.45 -5.47 -2.84
N PRO A 212 1.68 -5.02 -3.15
CA PRO A 212 2.03 -4.39 -4.41
C PRO A 212 2.09 -5.42 -5.54
N GLY A 213 1.91 -4.97 -6.76
CA GLY A 213 2.03 -5.83 -7.94
C GLY A 213 2.09 -5.01 -9.23
N ASN A 214 2.29 -5.69 -10.35
CA ASN A 214 2.28 -5.05 -11.66
C ASN A 214 0.87 -4.57 -12.06
N ILE A 215 0.77 -3.96 -13.24
CA ILE A 215 -0.49 -3.41 -13.77
C ILE A 215 -1.64 -4.43 -13.76
N PHE A 216 -1.39 -5.71 -14.07
CA PHE A 216 -2.43 -6.75 -14.06
C PHE A 216 -2.96 -7.01 -12.65
N VAL A 217 -2.08 -6.99 -11.64
CA VAL A 217 -2.46 -7.14 -10.23
C VAL A 217 -3.25 -5.92 -9.76
N ALA A 218 -2.81 -4.71 -10.09
CA ALA A 218 -3.51 -3.47 -9.73
C ALA A 218 -4.91 -3.42 -10.34
N LEU A 219 -5.06 -3.76 -11.63
CA LEU A 219 -6.34 -3.82 -12.30
C LEU A 219 -7.25 -4.94 -11.77
N ALA A 220 -6.68 -6.09 -11.42
CA ALA A 220 -7.43 -7.19 -10.81
C ALA A 220 -7.96 -6.81 -9.42
N LYS A 221 -7.13 -6.17 -8.58
CA LYS A 221 -7.56 -5.63 -7.28
C LYS A 221 -8.74 -4.65 -7.46
N ARG A 222 -8.66 -3.74 -8.44
CA ARG A 222 -9.75 -2.82 -8.77
C ARG A 222 -11.01 -3.56 -9.21
N ALA A 223 -10.89 -4.60 -10.04
CA ALA A 223 -12.01 -5.36 -10.56
C ALA A 223 -12.76 -6.15 -9.48
N VAL A 224 -12.06 -6.64 -8.45
CA VAL A 224 -12.67 -7.42 -7.36
C VAL A 224 -13.09 -6.56 -6.16
N TYR A 225 -12.79 -5.26 -6.16
CA TYR A 225 -13.20 -4.35 -5.08
C TYR A 225 -14.72 -4.30 -4.95
N GLY A 226 -15.21 -4.48 -3.72
CA GLY A 226 -16.65 -4.63 -3.42
C GLY A 226 -17.07 -6.09 -3.14
N TYR A 227 -16.41 -7.09 -3.75
CA TYR A 227 -16.50 -8.49 -3.32
C TYR A 227 -15.52 -8.79 -2.19
N VAL A 228 -14.39 -8.11 -2.20
CA VAL A 228 -13.31 -8.16 -1.20
C VAL A 228 -12.77 -6.74 -1.02
N SER A 229 -12.30 -6.40 0.18
CA SER A 229 -11.59 -5.14 0.38
C SER A 229 -10.16 -5.24 -0.19
N ILE A 230 -9.59 -4.10 -0.56
CA ILE A 230 -8.19 -4.00 -0.98
C ILE A 230 -7.46 -2.94 -0.15
N ASP A 231 -6.12 -2.90 -0.21
CA ASP A 231 -5.30 -1.80 0.30
C ASP A 231 -5.45 -0.54 -0.58
N SER A 232 -4.76 -0.52 -1.72
CA SER A 232 -4.80 0.59 -2.68
C SER A 232 -4.58 0.06 -4.10
N ILE A 233 -4.74 0.95 -5.09
CA ILE A 233 -4.38 0.69 -6.48
C ILE A 233 -3.02 1.36 -6.69
N ALA A 234 -1.94 0.59 -6.50
CA ALA A 234 -0.59 1.08 -6.60
C ALA A 234 -0.20 1.39 -8.06
N GLY A 235 0.48 2.49 -8.25
CA GLY A 235 1.19 2.85 -9.47
C GLY A 235 2.71 2.67 -9.31
N PRO A 236 3.50 3.20 -10.28
CA PRO A 236 4.95 3.20 -10.20
C PRO A 236 5.48 4.00 -9.01
N SER A 237 6.64 3.63 -8.50
CA SER A 237 7.28 4.26 -7.34
C SER A 237 7.63 5.73 -7.57
N GLU A 238 7.61 6.52 -6.50
CA GLU A 238 7.79 7.97 -6.54
C GLU A 238 8.62 8.46 -5.35
N ILE A 239 9.59 9.33 -5.63
CA ILE A 239 10.27 10.13 -4.61
C ILE A 239 10.20 11.61 -4.97
N LEU A 240 9.89 12.43 -3.97
CA LEU A 240 10.02 13.87 -4.02
C LEU A 240 10.95 14.30 -2.89
N ILE A 241 11.98 15.05 -3.23
CA ILE A 241 12.87 15.68 -2.25
C ILE A 241 12.61 17.18 -2.26
N LEU A 242 12.27 17.72 -1.09
CA LEU A 242 12.13 19.14 -0.84
C LEU A 242 13.38 19.63 -0.08
N ALA A 243 14.20 20.43 -0.73
CA ALA A 243 15.50 20.81 -0.21
C ALA A 243 15.79 22.31 -0.33
N ASP A 244 16.52 22.88 0.63
CA ASP A 244 17.12 24.20 0.54
C ASP A 244 18.63 24.12 0.23
N GLU A 245 19.34 25.24 0.25
CA GLU A 245 20.76 25.35 -0.04
C GLU A 245 21.66 24.58 0.94
N THR A 246 21.15 24.13 2.08
CA THR A 246 21.93 23.41 3.11
C THR A 246 22.07 21.91 2.81
N ALA A 247 21.25 21.39 1.88
CA ALA A 247 21.25 19.98 1.55
C ALA A 247 22.56 19.54 0.87
N ASN A 248 22.98 18.30 1.16
CA ASN A 248 24.15 17.70 0.49
C ASN A 248 23.72 17.19 -0.90
N PRO A 249 24.27 17.75 -2.00
CA PRO A 249 23.86 17.37 -3.36
C PRO A 249 24.10 15.90 -3.69
N ARG A 250 25.10 15.28 -3.07
CA ARG A 250 25.43 13.88 -3.29
C ARG A 250 24.40 12.94 -2.63
N PHE A 251 23.90 13.30 -1.44
CA PHE A 251 22.84 12.56 -0.77
C PHE A 251 21.54 12.67 -1.55
N VAL A 252 21.12 13.90 -1.91
CA VAL A 252 19.94 14.15 -2.72
C VAL A 252 19.98 13.35 -4.03
N ALA A 253 21.12 13.30 -4.72
CA ALA A 253 21.26 12.53 -5.95
C ALA A 253 21.13 11.03 -5.72
N ALA A 254 21.70 10.49 -4.64
CA ALA A 254 21.61 9.08 -4.30
C ALA A 254 20.15 8.68 -3.97
N ASP A 255 19.47 9.50 -3.19
CA ASP A 255 18.08 9.24 -2.76
C ASP A 255 17.08 9.34 -3.93
N LEU A 256 17.28 10.26 -4.88
CA LEU A 256 16.51 10.28 -6.12
C LEU A 256 16.67 8.99 -6.93
N LEU A 257 17.88 8.45 -6.98
CA LEU A 257 18.18 7.26 -7.78
C LEU A 257 17.72 5.97 -7.10
N SER A 258 17.58 5.91 -5.77
CA SER A 258 17.05 4.74 -5.07
C SER A 258 15.65 4.36 -5.56
N GLN A 259 14.79 5.35 -5.84
CA GLN A 259 13.48 5.10 -6.41
C GLN A 259 13.49 4.91 -7.92
N CYS A 260 14.28 5.71 -8.63
CA CYS A 260 14.34 5.65 -10.09
C CYS A 260 14.88 4.32 -10.63
N GLU A 261 15.60 3.52 -9.83
CA GLU A 261 16.08 2.20 -10.24
C GLU A 261 15.01 1.08 -10.16
N HIS A 262 13.86 1.33 -9.52
CA HIS A 262 12.80 0.33 -9.37
C HIS A 262 12.19 -0.05 -10.72
N ASP A 263 11.81 0.94 -11.54
CA ASP A 263 11.13 0.74 -12.81
C ASP A 263 11.35 1.92 -13.77
N GLU A 264 11.20 1.69 -15.08
CA GLU A 264 11.31 2.73 -16.12
C GLU A 264 10.26 3.85 -15.99
N MET A 265 9.17 3.59 -15.27
CA MET A 265 8.09 4.53 -14.98
C MET A 265 8.20 5.18 -13.60
N ALA A 266 9.18 4.81 -12.78
CA ALA A 266 9.42 5.47 -11.49
C ALA A 266 9.75 6.95 -11.68
N SER A 267 9.42 7.81 -10.70
CA SER A 267 9.70 9.24 -10.78
C SER A 267 10.59 9.71 -9.62
N GLY A 268 11.55 10.56 -9.96
CA GLY A 268 12.39 11.26 -9.00
C GLY A 268 12.31 12.78 -9.22
N ILE A 269 11.81 13.50 -8.21
CA ILE A 269 11.57 14.93 -8.28
C ILE A 269 12.33 15.64 -7.17
N LEU A 270 13.16 16.59 -7.51
CA LEU A 270 13.73 17.56 -6.57
C LEU A 270 12.98 18.88 -6.70
N ILE A 271 12.50 19.43 -5.60
CA ILE A 271 12.05 20.83 -5.51
C ILE A 271 13.00 21.57 -4.59
N THR A 272 13.60 22.64 -5.08
CA THR A 272 14.58 23.42 -4.29
C THR A 272 14.47 24.92 -4.58
N THR A 273 14.81 25.73 -3.60
CA THR A 273 14.97 27.17 -3.77
C THR A 273 16.38 27.56 -4.23
N SER A 274 17.32 26.60 -4.31
CA SER A 274 18.71 26.83 -4.66
C SER A 274 19.05 26.31 -6.06
N LYS A 275 19.25 27.22 -7.00
CA LYS A 275 19.75 26.85 -8.33
C LYS A 275 21.13 26.20 -8.26
N GLU A 276 21.98 26.64 -7.33
CA GLU A 276 23.31 26.07 -7.15
C GLU A 276 23.24 24.61 -6.72
N LEU A 277 22.32 24.27 -5.78
CA LEU A 277 22.05 22.89 -5.37
C LEU A 277 21.57 22.08 -6.58
N ALA A 278 20.60 22.60 -7.35
CA ALA A 278 20.08 21.94 -8.54
C ALA A 278 21.18 21.56 -9.54
N ASP A 279 22.09 22.52 -9.86
CA ASP A 279 23.20 22.30 -10.80
C ASP A 279 24.22 21.26 -10.27
N LYS A 280 24.45 21.20 -8.94
CA LYS A 280 25.30 20.18 -8.30
C LYS A 280 24.66 18.81 -8.31
N VAL A 281 23.37 18.72 -8.01
CA VAL A 281 22.62 17.45 -8.02
C VAL A 281 22.62 16.82 -9.41
N VAL A 282 22.43 17.59 -10.48
CA VAL A 282 22.53 17.07 -11.85
C VAL A 282 23.87 16.35 -12.09
N LYS A 283 24.98 16.97 -11.67
CA LYS A 283 26.33 16.39 -11.87
C LYS A 283 26.54 15.11 -11.07
N GLU A 284 26.04 15.07 -9.83
CA GLU A 284 26.11 13.86 -9.00
C GLU A 284 25.24 12.72 -9.58
N VAL A 285 24.01 13.03 -10.05
CA VAL A 285 23.12 12.08 -10.72
C VAL A 285 23.80 11.49 -11.97
N ASP A 286 24.38 12.33 -12.83
CA ASP A 286 25.09 11.86 -14.03
C ASP A 286 26.25 10.92 -13.68
N GLY A 287 27.01 11.27 -12.63
CA GLY A 287 28.10 10.45 -12.11
C GLY A 287 27.64 9.08 -11.59
N PHE A 288 26.59 9.04 -10.80
CA PHE A 288 26.05 7.79 -10.26
C PHE A 288 25.43 6.91 -11.37
N VAL A 289 24.65 7.49 -12.28
CA VAL A 289 24.03 6.76 -13.40
C VAL A 289 25.10 6.11 -14.29
N ALA A 290 26.22 6.82 -14.54
CA ALA A 290 27.30 6.27 -15.36
C ALA A 290 27.89 4.97 -14.78
N ALA A 291 27.92 4.83 -13.45
CA ALA A 291 28.48 3.69 -12.71
C ALA A 291 27.43 2.64 -12.29
N ALA A 292 26.13 2.92 -12.46
CA ALA A 292 25.06 2.10 -11.91
C ALA A 292 24.90 0.76 -12.65
N PRO A 293 24.71 -0.37 -11.94
CA PRO A 293 24.40 -1.68 -12.55
C PRO A 293 23.07 -1.67 -13.34
N ARG A 294 22.07 -0.88 -12.90
CA ARG A 294 20.75 -0.75 -13.53
C ARG A 294 20.62 0.50 -14.41
N LYS A 295 21.71 0.93 -15.02
CA LYS A 295 21.81 2.17 -15.83
C LYS A 295 20.66 2.35 -16.81
N ALA A 296 20.30 1.33 -17.58
CA ALA A 296 19.27 1.43 -18.61
C ALA A 296 17.88 1.80 -18.03
N ILE A 297 17.55 1.30 -16.85
CA ILE A 297 16.30 1.64 -16.15
C ILE A 297 16.36 3.07 -15.65
N LEU A 298 17.45 3.45 -14.98
CA LEU A 298 17.67 4.81 -14.48
C LEU A 298 17.59 5.86 -15.60
N GLU A 299 18.26 5.64 -16.73
CA GLU A 299 18.22 6.56 -17.87
C GLU A 299 16.81 6.78 -18.39
N LYS A 300 16.00 5.72 -18.49
CA LYS A 300 14.58 5.83 -18.92
C LYS A 300 13.72 6.55 -17.91
N SER A 301 13.78 6.13 -16.64
CA SER A 301 13.04 6.76 -15.55
C SER A 301 13.34 8.27 -15.47
N LEU A 302 14.62 8.64 -15.43
CA LEU A 302 15.05 10.04 -15.32
C LEU A 302 14.73 10.86 -16.56
N SER A 303 14.79 10.28 -17.77
CA SER A 303 14.43 11.01 -19.00
C SER A 303 12.94 11.29 -19.08
N ASN A 304 12.12 10.36 -18.62
CA ASN A 304 10.67 10.44 -18.70
C ASN A 304 10.06 11.21 -17.51
N TYR A 305 10.51 10.90 -16.28
CA TYR A 305 9.86 11.33 -15.03
C TYR A 305 10.85 11.93 -13.99
N GLY A 306 12.08 12.25 -14.41
CA GLY A 306 13.07 12.92 -13.57
C GLY A 306 13.01 14.45 -13.73
N TYR A 307 12.69 15.18 -12.65
CA TYR A 307 12.56 16.63 -12.65
C TYR A 307 13.35 17.28 -11.53
N ILE A 308 13.87 18.47 -11.79
CA ILE A 308 14.36 19.42 -10.80
C ILE A 308 13.58 20.71 -11.00
N LEU A 309 12.78 21.10 -10.00
CA LEU A 309 11.97 22.30 -10.02
C LEU A 309 12.62 23.35 -9.11
N VAL A 310 13.06 24.46 -9.69
CA VAL A 310 13.67 25.58 -8.94
C VAL A 310 12.58 26.58 -8.60
N ALA A 311 12.27 26.68 -7.30
CA ALA A 311 11.22 27.55 -6.76
C ALA A 311 11.77 28.92 -6.38
N ASN A 312 10.96 29.96 -6.48
CA ASN A 312 11.31 31.31 -6.04
C ASN A 312 11.24 31.48 -4.52
N SER A 313 10.42 30.67 -3.85
CA SER A 313 10.25 30.67 -2.39
C SER A 313 10.03 29.24 -1.85
N MET A 314 10.28 29.05 -0.55
CA MET A 314 9.98 27.78 0.12
C MET A 314 8.47 27.54 0.19
N GLU A 315 7.66 28.59 0.26
CA GLU A 315 6.20 28.53 0.23
C GLU A 315 5.69 27.93 -1.09
N ASP A 316 6.20 28.40 -2.24
CA ASP A 316 5.86 27.84 -3.56
C ASP A 316 6.32 26.37 -3.68
N ALA A 317 7.50 26.06 -3.14
CA ALA A 317 8.05 24.71 -3.11
C ALA A 317 7.16 23.74 -2.31
N ILE A 318 6.70 24.16 -1.13
CA ILE A 318 5.78 23.40 -0.27
C ILE A 318 4.42 23.22 -0.94
N GLU A 319 3.87 24.27 -1.58
CA GLU A 319 2.62 24.17 -2.33
C GLU A 319 2.74 23.10 -3.43
N ALA A 320 3.83 23.15 -4.22
CA ALA A 320 4.05 22.18 -5.27
C ALA A 320 4.22 20.75 -4.72
N ALA A 321 4.93 20.56 -3.61
CA ALA A 321 5.05 19.27 -2.94
C ALA A 321 3.67 18.72 -2.50
N ASN A 322 2.81 19.55 -1.93
CA ASN A 322 1.44 19.19 -1.56
C ASN A 322 0.56 18.85 -2.77
N ASP A 323 0.74 19.55 -3.90
CA ASP A 323 0.00 19.28 -5.14
C ASP A 323 0.43 17.96 -5.78
N ILE A 324 1.71 17.64 -5.77
CA ILE A 324 2.25 16.36 -6.26
C ILE A 324 1.79 15.22 -5.36
N ALA A 325 1.83 15.39 -4.04
CA ALA A 325 1.42 14.38 -3.06
C ALA A 325 2.13 13.04 -3.28
N SER A 326 3.45 13.08 -3.31
CA SER A 326 4.32 11.94 -3.64
C SER A 326 4.20 10.79 -2.64
N GLU A 327 4.54 9.60 -3.10
CA GLU A 327 4.68 8.39 -2.28
C GLU A 327 5.69 8.61 -1.14
N HIS A 328 6.92 8.94 -1.49
CA HIS A 328 7.98 9.29 -0.55
C HIS A 328 8.27 10.78 -0.63
N LEU A 329 8.28 11.47 0.50
CA LEU A 329 8.67 12.87 0.61
C LEU A 329 9.85 13.00 1.59
N GLU A 330 11.02 13.36 1.08
CA GLU A 330 12.16 13.76 1.91
C GLU A 330 12.20 15.27 2.06
N ILE A 331 12.39 15.74 3.29
CA ILE A 331 12.52 17.16 3.63
C ILE A 331 13.95 17.40 4.14
N ILE A 332 14.80 17.90 3.25
CA ILE A 332 16.22 18.18 3.53
C ILE A 332 16.41 19.70 3.55
N THR A 333 15.86 20.33 4.56
CA THR A 333 15.95 21.78 4.80
C THR A 333 16.62 22.05 6.12
N LYS A 334 17.06 23.28 6.34
CA LYS A 334 17.66 23.71 7.61
C LYS A 334 16.78 23.39 8.83
N ASN A 335 15.45 23.48 8.68
CA ASN A 335 14.49 23.24 9.74
C ASN A 335 13.40 22.25 9.25
N PRO A 336 13.70 20.95 9.10
CA PRO A 336 12.78 20.01 8.47
C PRO A 336 11.47 19.81 9.24
N PHE A 337 11.49 19.87 10.59
CA PHE A 337 10.28 19.79 11.41
C PHE A 337 9.35 20.98 11.19
N GLU A 338 9.87 22.19 11.04
CA GLU A 338 9.06 23.35 10.71
C GLU A 338 8.44 23.22 9.32
N THR A 339 9.24 22.83 8.33
CA THR A 339 8.76 22.60 6.96
C THR A 339 7.66 21.53 6.94
N MET A 340 7.83 20.42 7.68
CA MET A 340 6.86 19.34 7.79
C MET A 340 5.48 19.84 8.25
N THR A 341 5.40 20.81 9.14
CA THR A 341 4.10 21.32 9.64
C THR A 341 3.22 21.92 8.55
N LYS A 342 3.81 22.30 7.40
CA LYS A 342 3.13 22.87 6.24
C LYS A 342 2.80 21.82 5.16
N ILE A 343 3.29 20.60 5.31
CA ILE A 343 3.00 19.48 4.42
C ILE A 343 1.65 18.85 4.81
N LYS A 344 0.81 18.64 3.81
CA LYS A 344 -0.54 18.07 3.98
C LYS A 344 -0.67 16.70 3.32
N ASN A 345 0.09 16.47 2.26
CA ASN A 345 -0.09 15.33 1.37
C ASN A 345 1.26 14.67 1.07
N ALA A 346 1.51 13.53 1.68
CA ALA A 346 2.63 12.65 1.37
C ALA A 346 2.30 11.23 1.85
N GLY A 347 2.81 10.21 1.18
CA GLY A 347 2.69 8.83 1.65
C GLY A 347 3.52 8.60 2.90
N ALA A 348 4.84 8.85 2.82
CA ALA A 348 5.75 8.87 3.96
C ALA A 348 6.57 10.15 3.96
N ILE A 349 6.94 10.65 5.14
CA ILE A 349 7.74 11.88 5.31
C ILE A 349 9.04 11.52 6.02
N PHE A 350 10.17 11.84 5.39
CA PHE A 350 11.52 11.64 5.90
C PHE A 350 12.14 12.98 6.24
N LEU A 351 12.72 13.11 7.42
CA LEU A 351 13.18 14.41 7.94
C LEU A 351 14.69 14.45 8.13
N GLY A 352 15.35 15.32 7.38
CA GLY A 352 16.77 15.58 7.47
C GLY A 352 17.62 14.60 6.65
N GLU A 353 18.90 14.93 6.50
CA GLU A 353 19.84 14.28 5.57
C GLU A 353 20.21 12.82 5.90
N TYR A 354 19.87 12.34 7.11
CA TYR A 354 20.15 10.97 7.55
C TYR A 354 18.90 10.08 7.55
N SER A 355 17.78 10.59 7.06
CA SER A 355 16.51 9.85 6.95
C SER A 355 16.19 9.61 5.49
N SER A 356 17.00 8.79 4.83
CA SER A 356 16.80 8.43 3.43
C SER A 356 15.70 7.39 3.25
N GLU A 357 15.09 7.35 2.07
CA GLU A 357 14.00 6.45 1.72
C GLU A 357 14.32 4.97 2.00
N PRO A 358 15.51 4.40 1.65
CA PRO A 358 15.82 3.01 1.94
C PRO A 358 15.78 2.64 3.43
N LEU A 359 16.01 3.61 4.33
CA LEU A 359 15.83 3.38 5.76
C LEU A 359 14.37 3.03 6.08
N GLY A 360 13.42 3.76 5.49
CA GLY A 360 11.98 3.48 5.63
C GLY A 360 11.59 2.14 5.01
N ASP A 361 12.10 1.86 3.83
CA ASP A 361 11.74 0.66 3.07
C ASP A 361 12.15 -0.64 3.76
N TYR A 362 13.27 -0.62 4.49
CA TYR A 362 13.84 -1.85 5.01
C TYR A 362 13.85 -1.97 6.54
N PHE A 363 14.02 -0.87 7.27
CA PHE A 363 14.47 -1.02 8.65
C PHE A 363 13.83 -0.12 9.72
N ALA A 364 13.33 1.07 9.36
CA ALA A 364 12.79 2.03 10.33
C ALA A 364 11.51 1.58 11.05
N GLY A 365 10.71 0.72 10.41
CA GLY A 365 9.47 0.18 10.97
C GLY A 365 8.18 0.70 10.36
N PRO A 366 8.03 1.97 9.96
CA PRO A 366 6.88 2.43 9.17
C PRO A 366 6.68 1.61 7.91
N ASN A 367 5.43 1.49 7.45
CA ASN A 367 5.09 0.66 6.31
C ASN A 367 5.50 1.31 4.99
N HIS A 368 6.10 0.53 4.09
CA HIS A 368 6.48 0.98 2.76
C HIS A 368 5.41 0.72 1.67
N VAL A 369 4.27 0.14 2.03
CA VAL A 369 3.11 0.07 1.12
C VAL A 369 2.37 1.40 1.20
N LEU A 370 2.71 2.28 0.28
CA LEU A 370 2.36 3.69 0.32
C LEU A 370 1.39 4.07 -0.82
N PRO A 371 0.61 5.15 -0.66
CA PRO A 371 -0.19 5.71 -1.74
C PRO A 371 0.70 6.36 -2.80
N THR A 372 0.46 6.04 -4.07
CA THR A 372 1.17 6.56 -5.25
C THR A 372 0.27 7.44 -6.12
N ASN A 373 0.82 8.07 -7.15
CA ASN A 373 0.06 8.83 -8.16
C ASN A 373 -0.83 9.94 -7.57
N GLY A 374 -0.31 10.65 -6.56
CA GLY A 374 -1.02 11.73 -5.89
C GLY A 374 -2.18 11.30 -5.00
N THR A 375 -2.36 9.98 -4.76
CA THR A 375 -3.44 9.48 -3.91
C THR A 375 -3.18 9.68 -2.42
N ALA A 376 -1.97 10.11 -2.02
CA ALA A 376 -1.67 10.56 -0.66
C ALA A 376 -2.55 11.74 -0.20
N LYS A 377 -3.34 12.35 -1.09
CA LYS A 377 -4.37 13.32 -0.77
C LYS A 377 -5.57 12.72 -0.02
N PHE A 378 -5.77 11.40 -0.09
CA PHE A 378 -6.92 10.71 0.51
C PHE A 378 -6.65 9.26 0.96
N PHE A 379 -5.51 8.68 0.60
CA PHE A 379 -5.04 7.40 1.12
C PHE A 379 -3.87 7.59 2.09
N SER A 380 -3.64 6.58 2.92
CA SER A 380 -2.55 6.50 3.89
C SER A 380 -1.66 5.29 3.62
N PRO A 381 -0.47 5.21 4.24
CA PRO A 381 0.31 3.98 4.29
C PRO A 381 -0.50 2.81 4.85
N LEU A 382 -0.19 1.59 4.41
CA LEU A 382 -0.78 0.39 4.98
C LEU A 382 -0.51 0.34 6.49
N SER A 383 -1.55 0.15 7.28
CA SER A 383 -1.51 0.28 8.72
C SER A 383 -2.41 -0.76 9.41
N VAL A 384 -2.40 -0.82 10.74
CA VAL A 384 -3.33 -1.66 11.51
C VAL A 384 -4.78 -1.29 11.23
N ASP A 385 -5.08 -0.01 10.94
CA ASP A 385 -6.44 0.45 10.62
C ASP A 385 -7.02 -0.22 9.34
N ASP A 386 -6.16 -0.66 8.43
CA ASP A 386 -6.56 -1.37 7.22
C ASP A 386 -7.07 -2.79 7.48
N PHE A 387 -6.72 -3.38 8.62
CA PHE A 387 -7.02 -4.76 8.99
C PHE A 387 -8.07 -4.87 10.08
N ILE A 388 -8.71 -3.77 10.46
CA ILE A 388 -9.80 -3.73 11.43
C ILE A 388 -11.07 -3.18 10.80
N LYS A 389 -12.20 -3.52 11.41
CA LYS A 389 -13.52 -2.94 11.11
C LYS A 389 -14.15 -2.42 12.38
N LYS A 390 -14.99 -1.40 12.22
CA LYS A 390 -15.62 -0.66 13.32
C LYS A 390 -17.13 -0.81 13.20
N SER A 391 -17.79 -1.30 14.27
CA SER A 391 -19.25 -1.39 14.34
C SER A 391 -19.75 -0.44 15.42
N SER A 392 -20.80 0.31 15.09
CA SER A 392 -21.50 1.13 16.07
C SER A 392 -22.26 0.24 17.05
N VAL A 393 -22.18 0.55 18.35
CA VAL A 393 -22.95 -0.11 19.41
C VAL A 393 -23.90 0.92 20.00
N ILE A 394 -25.21 0.57 19.99
CA ILE A 394 -26.28 1.41 20.48
C ILE A 394 -27.11 0.59 21.47
N ASN A 395 -27.21 1.08 22.70
CA ASN A 395 -28.09 0.52 23.72
C ASN A 395 -28.86 1.66 24.39
N PHE A 396 -30.18 1.62 24.32
CA PHE A 396 -31.06 2.57 24.98
C PHE A 396 -31.92 1.86 26.02
N SER A 397 -32.08 2.49 27.19
CA SER A 397 -33.07 2.08 28.16
C SER A 397 -34.48 2.40 27.67
N TYR A 398 -35.49 1.81 28.31
CA TYR A 398 -36.88 2.15 28.07
C TYR A 398 -37.12 3.65 28.25
N ASP A 399 -36.71 4.24 29.37
CA ASP A 399 -36.92 5.65 29.68
C ASP A 399 -36.19 6.58 28.71
N ALA A 400 -34.99 6.20 28.32
CA ALA A 400 -34.23 6.97 27.31
C ALA A 400 -34.90 6.95 25.93
N LEU A 401 -35.46 5.82 25.50
CA LEU A 401 -36.20 5.73 24.25
C LEU A 401 -37.54 6.47 24.36
N LYS A 402 -38.25 6.35 25.49
CA LYS A 402 -39.52 7.05 25.75
C LYS A 402 -39.38 8.55 25.64
N ALA A 403 -38.26 9.11 26.11
CA ALA A 403 -38.01 10.56 26.03
C ALA A 403 -37.83 11.11 24.61
N VAL A 404 -37.62 10.22 23.60
CA VAL A 404 -37.31 10.63 22.21
C VAL A 404 -38.20 9.97 21.15
N HIS A 405 -39.05 9.01 21.49
CA HIS A 405 -39.79 8.18 20.53
C HIS A 405 -40.63 8.99 19.56
N GLU A 406 -41.43 9.96 20.02
CA GLU A 406 -42.28 10.83 19.17
C GLU A 406 -41.44 11.61 18.14
N LYS A 407 -40.21 12.01 18.50
CA LYS A 407 -39.31 12.70 17.56
C LYS A 407 -38.82 11.80 16.46
N ILE A 408 -38.54 10.53 16.79
CA ILE A 408 -38.11 9.52 15.82
C ILE A 408 -39.27 9.17 14.87
N GLU A 409 -40.49 8.97 15.42
CA GLU A 409 -41.69 8.69 14.65
C GLU A 409 -41.98 9.83 13.67
N LEU A 410 -42.01 11.08 14.15
CA LEU A 410 -42.21 12.26 13.29
C LEU A 410 -41.14 12.36 12.17
N PHE A 411 -39.88 12.10 12.51
CA PHE A 411 -38.78 12.17 11.52
C PHE A 411 -38.99 11.13 10.40
N ALA A 412 -39.25 9.88 10.79
CA ALA A 412 -39.49 8.79 9.86
C ALA A 412 -40.72 9.01 8.98
N GLU A 413 -41.85 9.52 9.56
CA GLU A 413 -43.04 9.87 8.82
C GLU A 413 -42.82 10.98 7.78
N LYS A 414 -42.03 12.02 8.13
CA LYS A 414 -41.68 13.10 7.20
C LYS A 414 -40.79 12.63 6.03
N GLU A 415 -40.04 11.53 6.22
CA GLU A 415 -39.31 10.85 5.16
C GLU A 415 -40.16 9.86 4.39
N GLY A 416 -41.46 9.65 4.78
CA GLY A 416 -42.35 8.65 4.17
C GLY A 416 -42.06 7.22 4.59
N LEU A 417 -41.27 7.01 5.65
CA LEU A 417 -40.82 5.70 6.13
C LEU A 417 -41.69 5.21 7.29
N TYR A 418 -42.99 4.93 6.98
CA TYR A 418 -43.98 4.57 8.00
C TYR A 418 -43.67 3.29 8.77
N ALA A 419 -42.98 2.32 8.18
CA ALA A 419 -42.55 1.11 8.90
C ALA A 419 -41.44 1.43 9.94
N HIS A 420 -40.60 2.42 9.68
CA HIS A 420 -39.60 2.92 10.67
C HIS A 420 -40.32 3.59 11.85
N ALA A 421 -41.30 4.48 11.58
CA ALA A 421 -42.11 5.11 12.62
C ALA A 421 -42.83 4.05 13.47
N ASN A 422 -43.48 3.09 12.80
CA ASN A 422 -44.20 2.02 13.48
C ASN A 422 -43.30 1.13 14.34
N SER A 423 -42.05 0.87 13.88
CA SER A 423 -41.09 0.12 14.68
C SER A 423 -40.81 0.74 16.06
N ILE A 424 -40.90 2.05 16.16
CA ILE A 424 -40.74 2.77 17.45
C ILE A 424 -42.08 2.76 18.20
N LYS A 425 -43.19 3.09 17.54
CA LYS A 425 -44.53 3.26 18.11
C LYS A 425 -45.02 1.99 18.84
N VAL A 426 -44.83 0.81 18.25
CA VAL A 426 -45.29 -0.47 18.84
C VAL A 426 -44.61 -0.78 20.20
N ARG A 427 -43.53 -0.14 20.56
CA ARG A 427 -42.83 -0.31 21.84
C ARG A 427 -43.57 0.37 22.98
N PHE A 428 -44.54 1.27 22.67
CA PHE A 428 -45.30 2.08 23.63
C PHE A 428 -46.81 1.95 23.46
N GLU A 429 -47.34 1.02 22.61
CA GLU A 429 -48.76 0.85 22.32
C GLU A 429 -49.58 0.36 23.51
N ASN A 430 -48.98 -0.24 24.52
CA ASN A 430 -49.68 -0.84 25.64
C ASN A 430 -49.53 0.00 26.92
N GLU A 431 -49.18 1.27 26.79
CA GLU A 431 -49.17 2.29 27.89
C GLU A 431 -50.42 3.21 27.79
#